data_3a6371b7495307b74caa8e1678092f54
#
_entry.id   3a6371b7495307b74caa8e1678092f54
#
_cell.length_a   1.000
_cell.length_b   1.000
_cell.length_c   1.000
_cell.angle_alpha   90.00
_cell.angle_beta   90.00
_cell.angle_gamma   90.00
#
_symmetry.space_group_name_H-M   'P 1'
#
loop_
_entity.id
_entity.type
_entity.pdbx_description
1 polymer ?
#
loop_
_entity_poly.entity_id
_entity_poly.type
_entity_poly.pdbx_seq_one_letter_code
_entity_poly.pdbx_strand_id
1 'polypeptide(L)'
;MGAVMLSAIAFCSCENPNFMLDDEDVPTTNPSNGKSVKVSLRSASTAPIEYPVRIYAFDEGDICRGSAIIADEAESAVTMKLPKGVYRMTAISLPDTYPFSESNISPSSVLQMPEGGYARSPFSTGNADITVSSSASQSVSIRMGYRQAAVNVTLLNTPANVTGMDISLSTPYRTMSIGGSYGEAKSVTIPSVKSGDTWETGTFYIMPTQQSQTVLTMHLTLADGSSESYSYTYNATLNAGTPYVFTGKYDSGVSNADITASIQGGEWGTPVVTDFSFGPGADEDTEKNSTTWYVASLPEAGDVVNGHVVIASSETSSAEAELLLLSLEEWNNVYSVENEEKAAETTSIVNNYAEDGLREWRMPTEAEAKLLHDMYSDDTALASINTTIANAGGVKLAKKKSNDDNKRYLCGEGRSTFTFAINGNINSAGRTVTYSLRLVKSIKAVLKQ
;
A
#
# COMPACT_ATOMS: atom_id res chain seq x y z
N MET A 1 45.53 -8.13 45.61
CA MET A 1 44.39 -7.48 46.29
C MET A 1 43.84 -6.44 45.33
N GLY A 2 42.83 -6.79 44.59
CA GLY A 2 42.14 -5.91 43.63
C GLY A 2 40.71 -5.72 44.10
N ALA A 3 40.39 -4.49 44.44
CA ALA A 3 39.06 -4.10 44.87
C ALA A 3 38.12 -3.99 43.64
N VAL A 4 37.08 -4.79 43.60
CA VAL A 4 35.98 -4.70 42.65
C VAL A 4 35.02 -3.65 43.18
N MET A 5 34.90 -2.50 42.45
CA MET A 5 33.85 -1.53 42.71
C MET A 5 32.56 -2.05 42.07
N LEU A 6 31.58 -2.39 42.88
CA LEU A 6 30.20 -2.62 42.47
C LEU A 6 29.52 -1.25 42.31
N SER A 7 29.24 -0.86 41.09
CA SER A 7 28.36 0.28 40.81
C SER A 7 26.93 -0.17 40.96
N ALA A 8 26.25 0.30 41.99
CA ALA A 8 24.83 0.15 42.18
C ALA A 8 24.13 1.06 41.14
N ILE A 9 23.46 0.46 40.18
CA ILE A 9 22.52 1.17 39.28
C ILE A 9 21.25 1.33 40.09
N ALA A 10 20.99 2.56 40.51
CA ALA A 10 19.71 2.95 41.07
C ALA A 10 18.68 2.94 39.93
N PHE A 11 17.76 1.97 39.97
CA PHE A 11 16.52 2.05 39.18
C PHE A 11 15.71 3.21 39.74
N CYS A 12 15.70 4.31 39.00
CA CYS A 12 14.72 5.36 39.21
C CYS A 12 13.39 4.80 38.73
N SER A 13 12.51 4.43 39.65
CA SER A 13 11.10 4.18 39.38
C SER A 13 10.53 5.47 38.81
N CYS A 14 10.27 5.52 37.49
CA CYS A 14 9.48 6.56 36.91
C CYS A 14 8.03 6.34 37.34
N GLU A 15 7.63 7.07 38.38
CA GLU A 15 6.25 7.31 38.68
C GLU A 15 5.61 7.91 37.39
N ASN A 16 4.45 7.38 37.06
CA ASN A 16 3.57 7.75 35.96
C ASN A 16 3.53 9.28 35.77
N PRO A 17 4.11 9.90 34.76
CA PRO A 17 3.96 11.32 34.56
C PRO A 17 2.54 11.57 34.07
N ASN A 18 1.65 11.96 35.00
CA ASN A 18 0.52 12.80 34.63
C ASN A 18 1.12 14.04 34.00
N PHE A 19 1.23 14.06 32.69
CA PHE A 19 1.71 15.20 31.94
C PHE A 19 0.64 16.29 32.06
N MET A 20 0.75 17.10 33.08
CA MET A 20 0.09 18.40 33.16
C MET A 20 0.95 19.36 32.34
N LEU A 21 0.39 19.91 31.28
CA LEU A 21 0.94 21.09 30.61
C LEU A 21 1.12 22.19 31.67
N ASP A 22 2.32 22.79 31.71
CA ASP A 22 2.61 23.93 32.56
C ASP A 22 1.58 25.07 32.36
N ASP A 23 1.01 25.55 33.45
CA ASP A 23 -0.15 26.42 33.54
C ASP A 23 0.18 27.90 33.24
N GLU A 24 0.60 28.28 32.06
CA GLU A 24 0.68 29.72 31.83
C GLU A 24 -0.20 30.29 30.71
N ASP A 25 -0.89 29.47 29.87
CA ASP A 25 -1.80 30.02 28.85
C ASP A 25 -3.06 29.18 28.53
N VAL A 26 -3.53 28.34 29.45
CA VAL A 26 -4.81 27.63 29.28
C VAL A 26 -5.84 28.20 30.26
N PRO A 27 -7.02 28.67 29.80
CA PRO A 27 -8.07 29.04 30.70
C PRO A 27 -8.41 27.84 31.59
N THR A 28 -8.18 27.96 32.88
CA THR A 28 -8.48 26.94 33.88
C THR A 28 -9.99 26.65 33.93
N THR A 29 -10.44 25.72 33.05
CA THR A 29 -11.72 25.06 33.25
C THR A 29 -11.46 23.74 33.96
N ASN A 30 -11.92 23.65 35.18
CA ASN A 30 -11.81 22.62 36.17
C ASN A 30 -11.95 21.20 35.57
N PRO A 31 -10.92 20.32 35.57
CA PRO A 31 -10.97 18.98 34.92
C PRO A 31 -11.90 17.98 35.62
N SER A 32 -12.61 18.39 36.70
CA SER A 32 -13.51 17.53 37.44
C SER A 32 -14.79 17.11 36.70
N ASN A 33 -15.13 17.71 35.57
CA ASN A 33 -16.36 17.43 34.82
C ASN A 33 -16.15 16.64 33.50
N GLY A 34 -14.96 16.13 33.22
CA GLY A 34 -14.69 15.31 32.04
C GLY A 34 -15.41 13.96 32.09
N LYS A 35 -15.97 13.52 30.96
CA LYS A 35 -16.56 12.20 30.78
C LYS A 35 -15.51 11.17 30.44
N SER A 36 -15.66 9.95 30.97
CA SER A 36 -14.77 8.85 30.68
C SER A 36 -15.00 8.33 29.27
N VAL A 37 -13.95 8.32 28.45
CA VAL A 37 -13.94 7.72 27.12
C VAL A 37 -12.95 6.57 27.13
N LYS A 38 -13.44 5.36 26.86
CA LYS A 38 -12.58 4.18 26.70
C LYS A 38 -12.11 4.11 25.26
N VAL A 39 -10.77 4.11 25.07
CA VAL A 39 -10.14 4.02 23.74
C VAL A 39 -9.45 2.67 23.64
N SER A 40 -9.78 1.93 22.58
CA SER A 40 -9.15 0.65 22.23
C SER A 40 -8.52 0.74 20.85
N LEU A 41 -7.54 -0.13 20.59
CA LEU A 41 -6.84 -0.21 19.31
C LEU A 41 -7.18 -1.53 18.61
N ARG A 42 -7.12 -1.50 17.29
CA ARG A 42 -7.14 -2.71 16.44
C ARG A 42 -6.20 -2.51 15.25
N SER A 43 -5.51 -3.56 14.83
CA SER A 43 -4.73 -3.50 13.61
C SER A 43 -5.61 -3.39 12.37
N ALA A 44 -5.14 -2.68 11.36
CA ALA A 44 -5.76 -2.63 10.04
C ALA A 44 -5.35 -3.81 9.15
N SER A 45 -4.27 -4.50 9.51
CA SER A 45 -3.69 -5.66 8.80
C SER A 45 -3.42 -6.80 9.77
N THR A 46 -2.83 -7.88 9.30
CA THR A 46 -2.35 -9.01 10.13
C THR A 46 -1.08 -8.66 10.92
N ALA A 47 -0.43 -7.53 10.59
CA ALA A 47 0.77 -7.11 11.29
C ALA A 47 0.45 -6.58 12.70
N PRO A 48 1.30 -6.86 13.70
CA PRO A 48 1.09 -6.41 15.06
C PRO A 48 1.16 -4.89 15.18
N ILE A 49 0.52 -4.35 16.20
CA ILE A 49 0.69 -2.95 16.59
C ILE A 49 1.97 -2.86 17.43
N GLU A 50 2.91 -2.02 16.99
CA GLU A 50 4.10 -1.72 17.78
C GLU A 50 3.75 -0.80 18.95
N TYR A 51 4.32 -1.05 20.12
CA TYR A 51 4.07 -0.27 21.33
C TYR A 51 5.34 0.48 21.80
N PRO A 52 5.20 1.60 22.50
CA PRO A 52 3.96 2.22 23.00
C PRO A 52 3.16 2.95 21.91
N VAL A 53 1.84 3.07 22.12
CA VAL A 53 0.96 3.86 21.27
C VAL A 53 0.49 5.11 22.02
N ARG A 54 0.78 6.28 21.46
CA ARG A 54 0.32 7.58 21.95
C ARG A 54 -1.02 7.93 21.32
N ILE A 55 -1.93 8.42 22.11
CA ILE A 55 -3.30 8.79 21.69
C ILE A 55 -3.54 10.24 22.05
N TYR A 56 -4.05 11.01 21.11
CA TYR A 56 -4.40 12.42 21.25
C TYR A 56 -5.86 12.63 20.89
N ALA A 57 -6.54 13.51 21.62
CA ALA A 57 -7.92 13.94 21.34
C ALA A 57 -7.93 15.40 20.91
N PHE A 58 -8.21 15.67 19.67
CA PHE A 58 -8.31 17.03 19.10
C PHE A 58 -9.78 17.45 19.01
N ASP A 59 -10.09 18.65 19.45
CA ASP A 59 -11.42 19.25 19.26
C ASP A 59 -11.60 19.82 17.84
N GLU A 60 -12.77 20.40 17.56
CA GLU A 60 -13.08 21.01 16.26
C GLU A 60 -12.16 22.19 15.89
N GLY A 61 -11.44 22.75 16.85
CA GLY A 61 -10.44 23.80 16.66
C GLY A 61 -9.02 23.26 16.51
N ASP A 62 -8.84 21.93 16.34
CA ASP A 62 -7.56 21.24 16.26
C ASP A 62 -6.68 21.37 17.54
N ILE A 63 -7.30 21.73 18.67
CA ILE A 63 -6.62 21.84 19.97
C ILE A 63 -6.63 20.48 20.66
N CYS A 64 -5.47 20.02 21.11
CA CYS A 64 -5.36 18.80 21.91
C CYS A 64 -5.99 19.02 23.29
N ARG A 65 -7.07 18.28 23.60
CA ARG A 65 -7.81 18.33 24.85
C ARG A 65 -7.50 17.18 25.79
N GLY A 66 -6.72 16.22 25.34
CA GLY A 66 -6.30 15.10 26.16
C GLY A 66 -5.34 14.19 25.42
N SER A 67 -4.49 13.53 26.18
CA SER A 67 -3.59 12.50 25.67
C SER A 67 -3.55 11.30 26.60
N ALA A 68 -3.17 10.15 26.05
CA ALA A 68 -2.97 8.91 26.78
C ALA A 68 -1.93 8.02 26.07
N ILE A 69 -1.38 7.06 26.78
CA ILE A 69 -0.44 6.08 26.23
C ILE A 69 -0.96 4.68 26.55
N ILE A 70 -0.96 3.80 25.56
CA ILE A 70 -1.07 2.36 25.75
C ILE A 70 0.37 1.83 25.68
N ALA A 71 0.87 1.34 26.80
CA ALA A 71 2.30 1.03 26.95
C ALA A 71 2.69 -0.29 26.27
N ASP A 72 1.80 -1.27 26.29
CA ASP A 72 2.05 -2.60 25.75
C ASP A 72 0.76 -3.30 25.29
N GLU A 73 0.89 -4.47 24.68
CA GLU A 73 -0.23 -5.25 24.16
C GLU A 73 -1.19 -5.77 25.28
N ALA A 74 -0.72 -5.93 26.50
CA ALA A 74 -1.55 -6.39 27.61
C ALA A 74 -2.58 -5.32 28.01
N GLU A 75 -2.32 -4.04 27.73
CA GLU A 75 -3.24 -2.95 27.90
C GLU A 75 -4.20 -2.87 26.71
N SER A 76 -5.31 -3.61 26.73
CA SER A 76 -6.28 -3.64 25.63
C SER A 76 -6.99 -2.30 25.37
N ALA A 77 -6.98 -1.38 26.30
CA ALA A 77 -7.58 -0.06 26.18
C ALA A 77 -7.15 0.90 27.29
N VAL A 78 -7.22 2.20 27.02
CA VAL A 78 -6.98 3.27 27.99
C VAL A 78 -8.24 4.11 28.19
N THR A 79 -8.38 4.74 29.34
CA THR A 79 -9.50 5.66 29.63
C THR A 79 -9.01 7.09 29.69
N MET A 80 -9.59 7.97 28.87
CA MET A 80 -9.34 9.40 28.87
C MET A 80 -10.53 10.15 29.46
N LYS A 81 -10.29 11.29 30.08
CA LYS A 81 -11.34 12.20 30.52
C LYS A 81 -11.42 13.39 29.55
N LEU A 82 -12.55 13.53 28.87
CA LEU A 82 -12.77 14.60 27.90
C LEU A 82 -14.01 15.39 28.24
N PRO A 83 -14.02 16.73 28.08
CA PRO A 83 -15.24 17.56 28.13
C PRO A 83 -16.28 17.10 27.11
N LYS A 84 -17.50 17.56 27.23
CA LYS A 84 -18.52 17.36 26.20
C LYS A 84 -18.08 18.06 24.90
N GLY A 85 -18.13 17.37 23.77
CA GLY A 85 -17.71 17.95 22.48
C GLY A 85 -17.54 16.88 21.42
N VAL A 86 -17.13 17.29 20.25
CA VAL A 86 -16.73 16.43 19.12
C VAL A 86 -15.21 16.37 19.09
N TYR A 87 -14.65 15.18 18.94
CA TYR A 87 -13.21 14.96 18.96
C TYR A 87 -12.78 14.03 17.83
N ARG A 88 -11.66 14.38 17.21
CA ARG A 88 -10.87 13.47 16.41
C ARG A 88 -9.83 12.84 17.31
N MET A 89 -9.92 11.52 17.48
CA MET A 89 -8.94 10.72 18.20
C MET A 89 -7.87 10.28 17.22
N THR A 90 -6.61 10.61 17.50
CA THR A 90 -5.45 10.18 16.68
C THR A 90 -4.53 9.33 17.52
N ALA A 91 -4.22 8.14 17.05
CA ALA A 91 -3.28 7.22 17.69
C ALA A 91 -2.01 7.08 16.83
N ILE A 92 -0.85 7.07 17.47
CA ILE A 92 0.46 6.96 16.83
C ILE A 92 1.30 5.93 17.57
N SER A 93 1.73 4.90 16.86
CA SER A 93 2.79 3.97 17.28
C SER A 93 4.08 4.40 16.61
N LEU A 94 5.04 4.90 17.37
CA LEU A 94 6.24 5.51 16.84
C LEU A 94 7.46 5.01 17.57
N PRO A 95 8.38 4.28 16.90
CA PRO A 95 9.69 3.92 17.47
C PRO A 95 10.52 5.16 17.83
N ASP A 96 11.34 5.06 18.86
CA ASP A 96 12.17 6.18 19.35
C ASP A 96 13.20 6.72 18.35
N THR A 97 13.43 5.97 17.27
CA THR A 97 14.31 6.38 16.18
C THR A 97 13.75 7.50 15.30
N TYR A 98 12.44 7.79 15.42
CA TYR A 98 11.80 8.84 14.65
C TYR A 98 11.80 10.16 15.39
N PRO A 99 12.33 11.25 14.80
CA PRO A 99 12.24 12.58 15.38
C PRO A 99 10.76 13.04 15.48
N PHE A 100 10.29 13.28 16.68
CA PHE A 100 8.93 13.76 16.92
C PHE A 100 8.88 14.61 18.19
N SER A 101 8.25 15.78 18.12
CA SER A 101 8.05 16.65 19.27
C SER A 101 6.60 16.62 19.71
N GLU A 102 6.38 16.37 20.99
CA GLU A 102 5.05 16.40 21.63
C GLU A 102 4.68 17.80 22.15
N SER A 103 5.54 18.79 21.98
CA SER A 103 5.25 20.17 22.40
C SER A 103 4.22 20.79 21.46
N ASN A 104 3.13 21.36 22.03
CA ASN A 104 2.05 22.01 21.28
C ASN A 104 1.46 21.13 20.17
N ILE A 105 1.17 19.87 20.51
CA ILE A 105 0.71 18.86 19.56
C ILE A 105 -0.62 19.28 18.91
N SER A 106 -0.69 19.16 17.59
CA SER A 106 -1.87 19.44 16.78
C SER A 106 -1.92 18.47 15.58
N PRO A 107 -3.02 18.36 14.83
CA PRO A 107 -3.06 17.54 13.62
C PRO A 107 -2.01 17.92 12.55
N SER A 108 -1.50 19.15 12.59
CA SER A 108 -0.41 19.63 11.72
C SER A 108 0.99 19.34 12.24
N SER A 109 1.14 18.82 13.47
CA SER A 109 2.45 18.43 14.00
C SER A 109 3.13 17.39 13.11
N VAL A 110 4.41 17.62 12.80
CA VAL A 110 5.14 16.90 11.78
C VAL A 110 5.94 15.76 12.39
N LEU A 111 5.75 14.57 11.85
CA LEU A 111 6.56 13.39 12.05
C LEU A 111 7.57 13.32 10.91
N GLN A 112 8.84 13.15 11.25
CA GLN A 112 9.93 13.10 10.27
C GLN A 112 10.50 11.69 10.18
N MET A 113 10.97 11.30 8.98
CA MET A 113 11.79 10.12 8.82
C MET A 113 13.14 10.31 9.52
N PRO A 114 13.77 9.23 10.01
CA PRO A 114 15.13 9.29 10.53
C PRO A 114 16.12 9.90 9.54
N GLU A 115 17.29 10.29 10.01
CA GLU A 115 18.41 10.70 9.15
C GLU A 115 18.68 9.60 8.11
N GLY A 116 18.90 10.02 6.85
CA GLY A 116 18.96 9.11 5.71
C GLY A 116 17.62 8.91 4.99
N GLY A 117 16.48 9.11 5.67
CA GLY A 117 15.13 9.09 5.08
C GLY A 117 14.50 7.72 4.91
N TYR A 118 15.06 6.71 5.52
CA TYR A 118 14.50 5.38 5.69
C TYR A 118 14.64 4.92 7.13
N ALA A 119 13.90 3.89 7.51
CA ALA A 119 13.96 3.29 8.85
C ALA A 119 14.11 1.77 8.77
N ARG A 120 14.49 1.15 9.88
CA ARG A 120 14.53 -0.31 10.05
C ARG A 120 13.34 -0.85 10.87
N SER A 121 12.53 0.05 11.42
CA SER A 121 11.29 -0.28 12.12
C SER A 121 10.17 0.59 11.57
N PRO A 122 8.98 0.05 11.33
CA PRO A 122 7.85 0.80 10.82
C PRO A 122 7.19 1.64 11.90
N PHE A 123 6.32 2.56 11.49
CA PHE A 123 5.36 3.22 12.37
C PHE A 123 3.94 3.08 11.82
N SER A 124 2.96 3.18 12.71
CA SER A 124 1.55 3.14 12.34
C SER A 124 0.77 4.28 12.97
N THR A 125 -0.31 4.69 12.31
CA THR A 125 -1.25 5.67 12.85
C THR A 125 -2.68 5.23 12.60
N GLY A 126 -3.60 5.79 13.39
CA GLY A 126 -5.02 5.58 13.20
C GLY A 126 -5.82 6.79 13.66
N ASN A 127 -6.98 7.00 13.06
CA ASN A 127 -7.92 8.06 13.45
C ASN A 127 -9.32 7.49 13.67
N ALA A 128 -10.07 8.09 14.57
CA ALA A 128 -11.49 7.83 14.78
C ALA A 128 -12.17 9.06 15.37
N ASP A 129 -13.38 9.34 14.94
CA ASP A 129 -14.16 10.44 15.50
C ASP A 129 -15.06 9.96 16.63
N ILE A 130 -15.26 10.80 17.65
CA ILE A 130 -16.17 10.53 18.76
C ILE A 130 -16.89 11.81 19.19
N THR A 131 -18.18 11.69 19.46
CA THR A 131 -18.95 12.76 20.10
C THR A 131 -19.14 12.43 21.56
N VAL A 132 -18.48 13.17 22.45
CA VAL A 132 -18.63 13.03 23.90
C VAL A 132 -19.89 13.75 24.35
N SER A 133 -20.88 12.98 24.81
CA SER A 133 -22.18 13.48 25.26
C SER A 133 -22.30 13.44 26.79
N SER A 134 -23.51 13.72 27.31
CA SER A 134 -23.83 13.62 28.75
C SER A 134 -23.95 12.16 29.24
N SER A 135 -23.91 11.16 28.37
CA SER A 135 -23.96 9.73 28.71
C SER A 135 -22.82 9.30 29.63
N ALA A 136 -23.04 8.26 30.43
CA ALA A 136 -22.15 7.91 31.55
C ALA A 136 -20.74 7.46 31.10
N SER A 137 -20.64 6.65 30.07
CA SER A 137 -19.35 6.21 29.49
C SER A 137 -19.49 5.96 28.00
N GLN A 138 -18.45 6.25 27.25
CA GLN A 138 -18.40 6.07 25.81
C GLN A 138 -17.13 5.33 25.43
N SER A 139 -17.14 4.69 24.29
CA SER A 139 -15.98 3.96 23.77
C SER A 139 -15.75 4.27 22.31
N VAL A 140 -14.50 4.28 21.92
CA VAL A 140 -14.05 4.40 20.54
C VAL A 140 -12.97 3.35 20.25
N SER A 141 -12.98 2.79 19.06
CA SER A 141 -11.95 1.85 18.58
C SER A 141 -11.21 2.48 17.41
N ILE A 142 -9.91 2.67 17.56
CA ILE A 142 -9.05 3.25 16.52
C ILE A 142 -8.41 2.12 15.72
N ARG A 143 -8.56 2.17 14.40
CA ARG A 143 -7.92 1.24 13.49
C ARG A 143 -6.54 1.76 13.09
N MET A 144 -5.49 1.04 13.51
CA MET A 144 -4.10 1.36 13.24
C MET A 144 -3.66 0.78 11.90
N GLY A 145 -2.97 1.57 11.09
CA GLY A 145 -2.40 1.13 9.82
C GLY A 145 -1.00 1.70 9.60
N TYR A 146 -0.12 0.94 8.95
CA TYR A 146 1.21 1.39 8.61
C TYR A 146 1.17 2.55 7.61
N ARG A 147 2.04 3.52 7.80
CA ARG A 147 2.14 4.74 6.97
C ARG A 147 3.35 4.74 6.05
N GLN A 148 4.02 3.62 5.96
CA GLN A 148 5.21 3.39 5.16
C GLN A 148 5.01 2.21 4.23
N ALA A 149 5.83 2.15 3.16
CA ALA A 149 6.08 0.96 2.39
C ALA A 149 7.22 0.18 3.03
N ALA A 150 7.10 -1.14 3.11
CA ALA A 150 8.21 -2.04 3.43
C ALA A 150 8.90 -2.42 2.12
N VAL A 151 10.20 -2.20 2.01
CA VAL A 151 10.94 -2.45 0.76
C VAL A 151 12.13 -3.36 1.04
N ASN A 152 12.33 -4.33 0.17
CA ASN A 152 13.51 -5.19 0.13
C ASN A 152 14.05 -5.22 -1.30
N VAL A 153 15.37 -5.05 -1.48
CA VAL A 153 16.03 -5.14 -2.78
C VAL A 153 17.14 -6.18 -2.71
N THR A 154 17.08 -7.14 -3.61
CA THR A 154 18.12 -8.17 -3.81
C THR A 154 18.68 -8.03 -5.22
N LEU A 155 20.01 -7.99 -5.35
CA LEU A 155 20.69 -7.88 -6.62
C LEU A 155 21.58 -9.10 -6.86
N LEU A 156 21.40 -9.73 -8.02
CA LEU A 156 21.98 -11.02 -8.39
C LEU A 156 23.01 -10.86 -9.51
N ASN A 157 23.92 -11.82 -9.62
CA ASN A 157 24.88 -11.96 -10.72
C ASN A 157 25.79 -10.75 -10.94
N THR A 158 26.02 -9.96 -9.90
CA THR A 158 26.93 -8.80 -10.02
C THR A 158 28.36 -9.23 -10.31
N PRO A 159 29.11 -8.45 -11.12
CA PRO A 159 30.50 -8.75 -11.41
C PRO A 159 31.35 -8.92 -10.16
N ALA A 160 32.32 -9.84 -10.19
CA ALA A 160 33.18 -10.14 -9.03
C ALA A 160 34.02 -8.93 -8.56
N ASN A 161 34.29 -7.97 -9.44
CA ASN A 161 35.01 -6.75 -9.14
C ASN A 161 34.15 -5.65 -8.47
N VAL A 162 32.85 -5.88 -8.21
CA VAL A 162 32.00 -4.97 -7.43
C VAL A 162 32.34 -5.13 -5.96
N THR A 163 32.83 -4.05 -5.33
CA THR A 163 33.25 -4.00 -3.92
C THR A 163 32.29 -3.25 -3.01
N GLY A 164 31.38 -2.46 -3.60
CA GLY A 164 30.32 -1.72 -2.88
C GLY A 164 29.10 -1.54 -3.75
N MET A 165 27.94 -1.47 -3.14
CA MET A 165 26.69 -1.21 -3.82
C MET A 165 25.70 -0.50 -2.91
N ASP A 166 25.14 0.61 -3.41
CA ASP A 166 24.06 1.35 -2.77
C ASP A 166 22.85 1.44 -3.71
N ILE A 167 21.66 1.49 -3.13
CA ILE A 167 20.41 1.65 -3.87
C ILE A 167 19.80 3.00 -3.56
N SER A 168 19.57 3.83 -4.58
CA SER A 168 18.80 5.06 -4.42
C SER A 168 17.36 4.86 -4.91
N LEU A 169 16.42 5.42 -4.16
CA LEU A 169 15.00 5.49 -4.54
C LEU A 169 14.60 6.95 -4.76
N SER A 170 13.88 7.21 -5.86
CA SER A 170 13.39 8.54 -6.15
C SER A 170 12.22 8.92 -5.26
N THR A 171 12.20 10.16 -4.82
CA THR A 171 11.07 10.90 -4.25
C THR A 171 10.16 10.27 -3.18
N PRO A 172 10.62 9.40 -2.24
CA PRO A 172 9.82 9.09 -1.08
C PRO A 172 9.60 10.36 -0.24
N TYR A 173 8.42 10.47 0.37
CA TYR A 173 8.16 11.53 1.33
C TYR A 173 9.06 11.42 2.56
N ARG A 174 9.41 12.56 3.15
CA ARG A 174 10.29 12.65 4.33
C ARG A 174 9.54 13.00 5.59
N THR A 175 8.37 13.59 5.45
CA THR A 175 7.56 14.07 6.54
C THR A 175 6.10 13.66 6.35
N MET A 176 5.40 13.55 7.47
CA MET A 176 3.96 13.38 7.50
C MET A 176 3.39 14.16 8.70
N SER A 177 2.30 14.88 8.50
CA SER A 177 1.55 15.40 9.64
C SER A 177 0.84 14.26 10.37
N ILE A 178 0.61 14.38 11.67
CA ILE A 178 -0.15 13.36 12.41
C ILE A 178 -1.61 13.27 11.94
N GLY A 179 -2.11 14.32 11.27
CA GLY A 179 -3.36 14.30 10.54
C GLY A 179 -3.36 13.46 9.27
N GLY A 180 -2.18 13.00 8.82
CA GLY A 180 -2.02 12.04 7.72
C GLY A 180 -1.56 12.62 6.38
N SER A 181 -1.23 13.92 6.29
CA SER A 181 -0.74 14.55 5.05
C SER A 181 0.77 14.38 4.91
N TYR A 182 1.22 13.85 3.79
CA TYR A 182 2.66 13.71 3.47
C TYR A 182 3.24 15.02 2.93
N GLY A 183 4.52 15.26 3.23
CA GLY A 183 5.27 16.44 2.78
C GLY A 183 6.77 16.15 2.60
N GLU A 184 7.44 17.05 1.87
CA GLU A 184 8.88 16.99 1.57
C GLU A 184 9.29 15.66 0.91
N ALA A 185 9.24 15.59 -0.40
CA ALA A 185 9.73 14.43 -1.14
C ALA A 185 11.20 14.63 -1.53
N LYS A 186 12.04 13.61 -1.24
CA LYS A 186 13.47 13.64 -1.56
C LYS A 186 14.00 12.22 -1.73
N SER A 187 14.91 12.01 -2.68
CA SER A 187 15.56 10.70 -2.87
C SER A 187 16.24 10.20 -1.59
N VAL A 188 16.24 8.88 -1.42
CA VAL A 188 16.94 8.19 -0.33
C VAL A 188 17.98 7.25 -0.92
N THR A 189 19.08 7.04 -0.19
CA THR A 189 20.09 6.03 -0.55
C THR A 189 20.22 5.04 0.58
N ILE A 190 20.08 3.78 0.25
CA ILE A 190 20.12 2.65 1.17
C ILE A 190 21.37 1.82 0.86
N PRO A 191 22.26 1.60 1.82
CA PRO A 191 23.40 0.71 1.62
C PRO A 191 22.92 -0.74 1.49
N SER A 192 23.55 -1.50 0.60
CA SER A 192 23.38 -2.94 0.52
C SER A 192 24.59 -3.68 1.09
N VAL A 193 24.38 -4.92 1.49
CA VAL A 193 25.40 -5.79 2.07
C VAL A 193 25.58 -6.99 1.15
N LYS A 194 26.83 -7.36 0.88
CA LYS A 194 27.15 -8.55 0.09
C LYS A 194 26.92 -9.80 0.93
N SER A 195 26.11 -10.72 0.41
CA SER A 195 25.82 -12.03 0.99
C SER A 195 26.07 -13.10 -0.09
N GLY A 196 27.24 -13.76 -0.04
CA GLY A 196 27.66 -14.66 -1.14
C GLY A 196 27.81 -13.93 -2.47
N ASP A 197 27.03 -14.35 -3.47
CA ASP A 197 27.00 -13.74 -4.81
C ASP A 197 25.89 -12.71 -5.00
N THR A 198 25.20 -12.36 -3.91
CA THR A 198 24.09 -11.39 -3.91
C THR A 198 24.45 -10.13 -3.12
N TRP A 199 23.75 -9.03 -3.45
CA TRP A 199 23.73 -7.82 -2.65
C TRP A 199 22.30 -7.58 -2.15
N GLU A 200 22.15 -7.30 -0.87
CA GLU A 200 20.84 -7.19 -0.22
C GLU A 200 20.76 -5.94 0.64
N THR A 201 19.66 -5.21 0.52
CA THR A 201 19.38 -4.07 1.41
C THR A 201 18.87 -4.51 2.80
N GLY A 202 18.36 -5.75 2.91
CA GLY A 202 17.44 -6.13 3.96
C GLY A 202 16.16 -5.28 3.90
N THR A 203 15.18 -5.60 4.73
CA THR A 203 13.95 -4.80 4.78
C THR A 203 14.20 -3.42 5.36
N PHE A 204 13.70 -2.40 4.68
CA PHE A 204 13.68 -1.01 5.13
C PHE A 204 12.32 -0.39 4.85
N TYR A 205 12.02 0.69 5.56
CA TYR A 205 10.72 1.35 5.53
C TYR A 205 10.89 2.79 5.07
N ILE A 206 10.09 3.19 4.09
CA ILE A 206 10.03 4.56 3.56
C ILE A 206 8.58 5.03 3.56
N MET A 207 8.35 6.34 3.66
CA MET A 207 7.03 6.88 3.34
C MET A 207 6.73 6.68 1.84
N PRO A 208 5.46 6.71 1.42
CA PRO A 208 5.10 6.57 0.00
C PRO A 208 5.93 7.44 -0.92
N THR A 209 6.08 7.03 -2.18
CA THR A 209 6.74 7.87 -3.18
C THR A 209 5.74 8.87 -3.76
N GLN A 210 6.21 10.10 -4.05
CA GLN A 210 5.35 11.19 -4.52
C GLN A 210 4.91 11.02 -5.97
N GLN A 211 5.84 10.52 -6.81
CA GLN A 211 5.61 10.43 -8.24
C GLN A 211 4.91 9.13 -8.62
N SER A 212 4.24 9.15 -9.76
CA SER A 212 3.58 7.97 -10.33
C SER A 212 4.55 6.89 -10.79
N GLN A 213 5.84 7.17 -10.80
CA GLN A 213 6.91 6.22 -11.09
C GLN A 213 7.95 6.32 -9.98
N THR A 214 8.51 5.18 -9.60
CA THR A 214 9.62 5.09 -8.64
C THR A 214 10.86 4.61 -9.37
N VAL A 215 11.92 5.42 -9.37
CA VAL A 215 13.20 5.03 -9.97
C VAL A 215 14.10 4.43 -8.89
N LEU A 216 14.56 3.20 -9.13
CA LEU A 216 15.62 2.55 -8.36
C LEU A 216 16.93 2.75 -9.12
N THR A 217 17.94 3.33 -8.49
CA THR A 217 19.27 3.46 -9.08
C THR A 217 20.27 2.65 -8.27
N MET A 218 20.90 1.70 -8.91
CA MET A 218 21.98 0.87 -8.37
C MET A 218 23.30 1.58 -8.62
N HIS A 219 24.00 1.96 -7.54
CA HIS A 219 25.32 2.59 -7.58
C HIS A 219 26.37 1.54 -7.21
N LEU A 220 27.19 1.13 -8.19
CA LEU A 220 28.22 0.13 -8.03
C LEU A 220 29.57 0.82 -7.82
N THR A 221 30.32 0.38 -6.82
CA THR A 221 31.74 0.73 -6.64
C THR A 221 32.59 -0.44 -7.06
N LEU A 222 33.53 -0.22 -7.96
CA LEU A 222 34.41 -1.26 -8.50
C LEU A 222 35.75 -1.32 -7.74
N ALA A 223 36.46 -2.42 -7.88
CA ALA A 223 37.73 -2.66 -7.18
C ALA A 223 38.86 -1.69 -7.58
N ASP A 224 38.77 -1.06 -8.74
CA ASP A 224 39.70 -0.01 -9.18
C ASP A 224 39.34 1.40 -8.67
N GLY A 225 38.27 1.51 -7.87
CA GLY A 225 37.76 2.75 -7.33
C GLY A 225 36.84 3.52 -8.27
N SER A 226 36.58 3.02 -9.47
CA SER A 226 35.56 3.59 -10.37
C SER A 226 34.15 3.27 -9.91
N SER A 227 33.17 3.99 -10.46
CA SER A 227 31.75 3.80 -10.12
C SER A 227 30.90 3.70 -11.37
N GLU A 228 29.92 2.83 -11.32
CA GLU A 228 28.90 2.68 -12.35
C GLU A 228 27.51 2.85 -11.73
N SER A 229 26.54 3.32 -12.52
CA SER A 229 25.17 3.47 -12.06
C SER A 229 24.20 3.00 -13.12
N TYR A 230 23.22 2.21 -12.69
CA TYR A 230 22.16 1.70 -13.54
C TYR A 230 20.80 2.02 -12.89
N SER A 231 19.81 2.36 -13.69
CA SER A 231 18.49 2.70 -13.18
C SER A 231 17.44 1.73 -13.69
N TYR A 232 16.50 1.41 -12.82
CA TYR A 232 15.27 0.71 -13.15
C TYR A 232 14.09 1.58 -12.76
N THR A 233 13.10 1.74 -13.65
CA THR A 233 11.88 2.50 -13.39
C THR A 233 10.74 1.53 -13.07
N TYR A 234 10.28 1.57 -11.83
CA TYR A 234 9.04 0.92 -11.43
C TYR A 234 7.87 1.87 -11.72
N ASN A 235 6.96 1.47 -12.61
CA ASN A 235 5.89 2.33 -13.14
C ASN A 235 4.71 2.53 -12.19
N ALA A 236 4.99 2.58 -10.88
CA ALA A 236 4.00 2.90 -9.87
C ALA A 236 4.62 3.64 -8.69
N THR A 237 3.76 4.17 -7.80
CA THR A 237 4.15 4.64 -6.47
C THR A 237 4.37 3.47 -5.53
N LEU A 238 5.25 3.63 -4.55
CA LEU A 238 5.31 2.74 -3.39
C LEU A 238 4.33 3.25 -2.34
N ASN A 239 3.29 2.46 -2.05
CA ASN A 239 2.19 2.86 -1.19
C ASN A 239 2.40 2.45 0.27
N ALA A 240 1.79 3.21 1.19
CA ALA A 240 1.78 2.87 2.61
C ALA A 240 1.08 1.52 2.87
N GLY A 241 1.59 0.77 3.84
CA GLY A 241 1.02 -0.53 4.24
C GLY A 241 1.31 -1.68 3.26
N THR A 242 2.08 -1.42 2.19
CA THR A 242 2.37 -2.41 1.15
C THR A 242 3.84 -2.85 1.22
N PRO A 243 4.12 -4.15 1.24
CA PRO A 243 5.46 -4.69 1.11
C PRO A 243 5.85 -4.82 -0.37
N TYR A 244 7.06 -4.41 -0.70
CA TYR A 244 7.65 -4.50 -2.04
C TYR A 244 8.95 -5.28 -1.99
N VAL A 245 9.12 -6.18 -2.94
CA VAL A 245 10.33 -6.96 -3.11
C VAL A 245 10.81 -6.79 -4.53
N PHE A 246 12.00 -6.24 -4.68
CA PHE A 246 12.66 -6.02 -5.96
C PHE A 246 13.84 -6.99 -6.09
N THR A 247 13.86 -7.77 -7.17
CA THR A 247 15.00 -8.63 -7.52
C THR A 247 15.60 -8.14 -8.82
N GLY A 248 16.79 -7.55 -8.74
CA GLY A 248 17.57 -7.10 -9.89
C GLY A 248 18.59 -8.14 -10.30
N LYS A 249 18.68 -8.45 -11.60
CA LYS A 249 19.69 -9.32 -12.17
C LYS A 249 20.64 -8.49 -13.03
N TYR A 250 21.94 -8.53 -12.71
CA TYR A 250 22.94 -7.87 -13.54
C TYR A 250 23.09 -8.60 -14.88
N ASP A 251 22.96 -7.86 -15.97
CA ASP A 251 23.15 -8.34 -17.33
C ASP A 251 24.39 -7.69 -17.95
N SER A 252 25.39 -8.50 -18.24
CA SER A 252 26.64 -8.07 -18.88
C SER A 252 26.55 -8.00 -20.40
N GLY A 253 25.40 -8.31 -21.00
CA GLY A 253 25.23 -8.47 -22.45
C GLY A 253 25.70 -9.83 -22.97
N VAL A 254 26.12 -10.76 -22.09
CA VAL A 254 26.49 -12.14 -22.42
C VAL A 254 25.45 -13.07 -21.80
N SER A 255 24.88 -13.98 -22.60
CA SER A 255 23.80 -14.89 -22.16
C SER A 255 24.11 -15.61 -20.86
N ASN A 256 23.33 -15.38 -19.82
CA ASN A 256 23.40 -16.10 -18.55
C ASN A 256 22.11 -16.89 -18.28
N ALA A 257 22.27 -18.03 -17.59
CA ALA A 257 21.17 -18.93 -17.28
C ALA A 257 20.20 -18.31 -16.24
N ASP A 258 18.91 -18.66 -16.35
CA ASP A 258 17.85 -18.23 -15.43
C ASP A 258 18.09 -18.77 -14.02
N ILE A 259 18.00 -17.88 -13.05
CA ILE A 259 17.99 -18.21 -11.62
C ILE A 259 16.68 -17.68 -11.04
N THR A 260 15.91 -18.59 -10.42
CA THR A 260 14.68 -18.25 -9.70
C THR A 260 15.03 -18.00 -8.23
N ALA A 261 14.72 -16.83 -7.70
CA ALA A 261 14.86 -16.51 -6.28
C ALA A 261 13.50 -16.60 -5.58
N SER A 262 13.44 -17.29 -4.43
CA SER A 262 12.26 -17.37 -3.60
C SER A 262 12.37 -16.36 -2.43
N ILE A 263 11.27 -15.68 -2.09
CA ILE A 263 11.26 -14.66 -1.07
C ILE A 263 10.16 -14.97 -0.05
N GLN A 264 10.52 -14.87 1.24
CA GLN A 264 9.56 -15.02 2.34
C GLN A 264 8.86 -13.69 2.61
N GLY A 265 7.51 -13.72 2.57
CA GLY A 265 6.68 -12.56 2.91
C GLY A 265 6.76 -12.22 4.40
N GLY A 266 6.75 -10.92 4.72
CA GLY A 266 6.65 -10.42 6.07
C GLY A 266 5.19 -10.28 6.55
N GLU A 267 5.00 -9.80 7.77
CA GLU A 267 3.71 -9.65 8.48
C GLU A 267 2.75 -8.61 7.87
N TRP A 268 3.16 -7.93 6.81
CA TRP A 268 2.43 -6.80 6.19
C TRP A 268 1.39 -7.22 5.14
N GLY A 269 1.25 -8.48 4.85
CA GLY A 269 0.39 -9.00 3.80
C GLY A 269 1.19 -9.51 2.60
N THR A 270 0.51 -9.71 1.47
CA THR A 270 1.16 -10.25 0.25
C THR A 270 2.07 -9.19 -0.37
N PRO A 271 3.38 -9.46 -0.57
CA PRO A 271 4.28 -8.49 -1.17
C PRO A 271 4.02 -8.31 -2.67
N VAL A 272 4.20 -7.09 -3.14
CA VAL A 272 4.40 -6.81 -4.57
C VAL A 272 5.81 -7.20 -4.93
N VAL A 273 5.98 -8.17 -5.82
CA VAL A 273 7.29 -8.67 -6.26
C VAL A 273 7.56 -8.21 -7.67
N THR A 274 8.74 -7.67 -7.90
CA THR A 274 9.16 -7.17 -9.20
C THR A 274 10.58 -7.64 -9.51
N ASP A 275 10.73 -8.33 -10.62
CA ASP A 275 12.03 -8.72 -11.15
C ASP A 275 12.42 -7.78 -12.29
N PHE A 276 13.69 -7.40 -12.36
CA PHE A 276 14.22 -6.50 -13.39
C PHE A 276 15.66 -6.86 -13.75
N SER A 277 16.11 -6.41 -14.93
CA SER A 277 17.50 -6.47 -15.34
C SER A 277 18.18 -5.12 -15.20
N PHE A 278 19.48 -5.10 -14.94
CA PHE A 278 20.30 -3.90 -14.91
C PHE A 278 21.72 -4.24 -15.40
N GLY A 279 22.47 -3.24 -15.84
CA GLY A 279 23.79 -3.46 -16.40
C GLY A 279 23.85 -3.12 -17.90
N PRO A 280 25.02 -3.24 -18.53
CA PRO A 280 25.21 -2.81 -19.93
C PRO A 280 24.47 -3.65 -20.97
N GLY A 281 24.01 -4.84 -20.61
CA GLY A 281 23.22 -5.72 -21.48
C GLY A 281 21.72 -5.67 -21.23
N ALA A 282 21.27 -4.89 -20.23
CA ALA A 282 19.85 -4.75 -19.96
C ALA A 282 19.19 -3.91 -21.06
N ASP A 283 18.17 -4.46 -21.72
CA ASP A 283 17.36 -3.70 -22.67
C ASP A 283 16.61 -2.59 -21.96
N GLU A 284 16.73 -1.35 -22.43
CA GLU A 284 15.97 -0.20 -21.91
C GLU A 284 14.45 -0.38 -22.02
N ASP A 285 13.99 -1.31 -22.87
CA ASP A 285 12.58 -1.60 -23.15
C ASP A 285 12.00 -2.82 -22.40
N THR A 286 12.77 -3.53 -21.56
CA THR A 286 12.22 -4.65 -20.78
C THR A 286 11.54 -4.18 -19.50
N GLU A 287 10.60 -3.27 -19.64
CA GLU A 287 9.55 -3.02 -18.63
C GLU A 287 8.56 -4.19 -18.58
N LYS A 288 9.02 -5.41 -18.29
CA LYS A 288 8.11 -6.44 -17.82
C LYS A 288 7.84 -6.20 -16.34
N ASN A 289 6.93 -5.28 -16.06
CA ASN A 289 6.20 -5.21 -14.81
C ASN A 289 5.36 -6.50 -14.65
N SER A 290 6.00 -7.64 -14.51
CA SER A 290 5.31 -8.85 -14.09
C SER A 290 5.04 -8.72 -12.60
N THR A 291 3.91 -8.10 -12.25
CA THR A 291 3.43 -8.11 -10.88
C THR A 291 3.10 -9.56 -10.53
N THR A 292 3.91 -10.18 -9.68
CA THR A 292 3.71 -11.55 -9.20
C THR A 292 3.27 -11.50 -7.75
N TRP A 293 2.16 -12.17 -7.43
CA TRP A 293 1.68 -12.30 -6.07
C TRP A 293 2.02 -13.66 -5.48
N TYR A 294 2.67 -13.67 -4.34
CA TYR A 294 2.93 -14.90 -3.59
C TYR A 294 1.77 -15.16 -2.62
N VAL A 295 1.08 -16.27 -2.79
CA VAL A 295 -0.17 -16.59 -2.10
C VAL A 295 -0.06 -17.89 -1.29
N ALA A 296 -0.84 -18.02 -0.22
CA ALA A 296 -0.88 -19.23 0.58
C ALA A 296 -1.63 -20.38 -0.12
N SER A 297 -2.61 -20.06 -0.95
CA SER A 297 -3.33 -20.96 -1.85
C SER A 297 -3.55 -20.22 -3.17
N LEU A 298 -3.60 -20.96 -4.29
CA LEU A 298 -3.93 -20.34 -5.58
C LEU A 298 -5.36 -19.79 -5.52
N PRO A 299 -5.55 -18.50 -5.84
CA PRO A 299 -6.88 -17.88 -5.79
C PRO A 299 -7.79 -18.42 -6.89
N GLU A 300 -9.07 -18.51 -6.57
CA GLU A 300 -10.11 -18.85 -7.52
C GLU A 300 -10.92 -17.61 -7.95
N ALA A 301 -11.72 -17.76 -9.01
CA ALA A 301 -12.66 -16.72 -9.40
C ALA A 301 -13.68 -16.46 -8.29
N GLY A 302 -13.82 -15.20 -7.90
CA GLY A 302 -14.66 -14.79 -6.77
C GLY A 302 -13.89 -14.54 -5.47
N ASP A 303 -12.59 -14.84 -5.41
CA ASP A 303 -11.74 -14.47 -4.27
C ASP A 303 -11.41 -12.97 -4.28
N VAL A 304 -11.08 -12.47 -3.09
CA VAL A 304 -10.51 -11.13 -2.92
C VAL A 304 -9.07 -11.28 -2.44
N VAL A 305 -8.12 -10.83 -3.23
CA VAL A 305 -6.69 -10.91 -2.92
C VAL A 305 -6.11 -9.50 -2.93
N ASN A 306 -5.47 -9.11 -1.82
CA ASN A 306 -4.92 -7.76 -1.64
C ASN A 306 -5.93 -6.62 -1.89
N GLY A 307 -7.20 -6.84 -1.58
CA GLY A 307 -8.27 -5.86 -1.81
C GLY A 307 -8.89 -5.90 -3.21
N HIS A 308 -8.31 -6.66 -4.16
CA HIS A 308 -8.77 -6.76 -5.54
C HIS A 308 -9.61 -8.02 -5.77
N VAL A 309 -10.65 -7.88 -6.57
CA VAL A 309 -11.53 -9.00 -6.94
C VAL A 309 -10.91 -9.79 -8.09
N VAL A 310 -10.68 -11.09 -7.87
CA VAL A 310 -10.29 -12.03 -8.90
C VAL A 310 -11.53 -12.41 -9.70
N ILE A 311 -11.64 -11.90 -10.93
CA ILE A 311 -12.80 -12.17 -11.80
C ILE A 311 -12.66 -13.47 -12.58
N ALA A 312 -11.43 -13.90 -12.84
CA ALA A 312 -11.10 -15.19 -13.42
C ALA A 312 -9.71 -15.65 -12.94
N SER A 313 -9.51 -16.94 -12.85
CA SER A 313 -8.23 -17.58 -12.51
C SER A 313 -7.97 -18.75 -13.43
N SER A 314 -6.75 -18.92 -13.87
CA SER A 314 -6.30 -20.03 -14.72
C SER A 314 -5.02 -20.61 -14.14
N GLU A 315 -5.08 -21.83 -13.60
CA GLU A 315 -3.88 -22.55 -13.16
C GLU A 315 -2.96 -22.83 -14.36
N THR A 316 -1.71 -22.38 -14.27
CA THR A 316 -0.65 -22.66 -15.26
C THR A 316 0.23 -23.84 -14.81
N SER A 317 0.26 -24.09 -13.50
CA SER A 317 0.87 -25.29 -12.89
C SER A 317 0.23 -25.54 -11.51
N SER A 318 0.64 -26.60 -10.83
CA SER A 318 0.18 -26.89 -9.45
C SER A 318 0.62 -25.82 -8.42
N ALA A 319 1.52 -24.92 -8.79
CA ALA A 319 2.05 -23.87 -7.91
C ALA A 319 1.85 -22.45 -8.46
N GLU A 320 1.25 -22.30 -9.63
CA GLU A 320 1.10 -21.01 -10.29
C GLU A 320 -0.26 -20.87 -10.98
N ALA A 321 -0.80 -19.66 -10.95
CA ALA A 321 -2.01 -19.29 -11.68
C ALA A 321 -1.88 -17.88 -12.30
N GLU A 322 -2.52 -17.68 -13.43
CA GLU A 322 -2.80 -16.35 -13.95
C GLU A 322 -4.17 -15.87 -13.45
N LEU A 323 -4.16 -14.74 -12.78
CA LEU A 323 -5.36 -14.09 -12.27
C LEU A 323 -5.76 -12.96 -13.20
N LEU A 324 -7.04 -12.82 -13.45
CA LEU A 324 -7.62 -11.64 -14.06
C LEU A 324 -8.36 -10.87 -12.96
N LEU A 325 -7.90 -9.67 -12.64
CA LEU A 325 -8.52 -8.77 -11.68
C LEU A 325 -9.54 -7.89 -12.40
N LEU A 326 -10.58 -7.48 -11.67
CA LEU A 326 -11.60 -6.53 -12.15
C LEU A 326 -11.50 -5.21 -11.38
N SER A 327 -11.49 -4.08 -12.08
CA SER A 327 -11.54 -2.75 -11.44
C SER A 327 -12.78 -2.62 -10.55
N LEU A 328 -12.67 -1.99 -9.39
CA LEU A 328 -13.80 -1.73 -8.50
C LEU A 328 -14.69 -0.59 -9.05
N GLU A 329 -14.12 0.32 -9.84
CA GLU A 329 -14.86 1.39 -10.50
C GLU A 329 -15.48 0.95 -11.83
N GLU A 330 -16.60 1.58 -12.19
CA GLU A 330 -17.27 1.46 -13.47
C GLU A 330 -17.51 2.86 -14.04
N TRP A 331 -17.10 3.06 -15.30
CA TRP A 331 -17.40 4.29 -16.03
C TRP A 331 -18.55 4.05 -16.99
N ASN A 332 -19.53 4.94 -16.94
CA ASN A 332 -20.70 4.89 -17.81
C ASN A 332 -20.64 6.06 -18.81
N ASN A 333 -21.34 5.90 -19.91
CA ASN A 333 -21.42 6.91 -20.99
C ASN A 333 -20.06 7.21 -21.66
N VAL A 334 -19.15 6.21 -21.69
CA VAL A 334 -17.89 6.31 -22.41
C VAL A 334 -18.08 5.97 -23.90
N TYR A 335 -17.27 6.55 -24.74
CA TYR A 335 -17.33 6.30 -26.19
C TYR A 335 -16.28 5.25 -26.60
N SER A 336 -16.61 4.51 -27.68
CA SER A 336 -15.62 3.66 -28.35
C SER A 336 -14.44 4.49 -28.87
N VAL A 337 -13.27 3.87 -28.99
CA VAL A 337 -12.09 4.48 -29.63
C VAL A 337 -12.31 4.81 -31.13
N GLU A 338 -13.34 4.25 -31.72
CA GLU A 338 -13.79 4.60 -33.10
C GLU A 338 -14.43 5.99 -33.17
N ASN A 339 -14.76 6.62 -32.06
CA ASN A 339 -15.23 8.00 -32.01
C ASN A 339 -14.03 8.95 -31.93
N GLU A 340 -13.56 9.48 -33.04
CA GLU A 340 -12.35 10.30 -33.12
C GLU A 340 -12.38 11.56 -32.24
N GLU A 341 -13.57 12.12 -31.97
CA GLU A 341 -13.71 13.33 -31.14
C GLU A 341 -13.66 13.06 -29.64
N LYS A 342 -14.13 11.89 -29.20
CA LYS A 342 -14.31 11.56 -27.76
C LYS A 342 -13.49 10.38 -27.26
N ALA A 343 -12.77 9.69 -28.14
CA ALA A 343 -11.89 8.57 -27.78
C ALA A 343 -10.82 8.95 -26.76
N ALA A 344 -10.37 10.21 -26.78
CA ALA A 344 -9.36 10.71 -25.84
C ALA A 344 -9.81 10.61 -24.38
N GLU A 345 -11.10 10.79 -24.07
CA GLU A 345 -11.63 10.65 -22.72
C GLU A 345 -11.54 9.20 -22.24
N THR A 346 -11.99 8.25 -23.05
CA THR A 346 -11.92 6.82 -22.75
C THR A 346 -10.46 6.36 -22.59
N THR A 347 -9.58 6.79 -23.47
CA THR A 347 -8.13 6.51 -23.41
C THR A 347 -7.51 7.10 -22.14
N SER A 348 -7.92 8.32 -21.77
CA SER A 348 -7.44 8.95 -20.52
C SER A 348 -7.85 8.17 -19.29
N ILE A 349 -9.08 7.65 -19.21
CA ILE A 349 -9.53 6.78 -18.11
C ILE A 349 -8.63 5.56 -18.01
N VAL A 350 -8.40 4.85 -19.12
CA VAL A 350 -7.58 3.63 -19.14
C VAL A 350 -6.14 3.91 -18.68
N ASN A 351 -5.51 4.96 -19.21
CA ASN A 351 -4.11 5.27 -18.94
C ASN A 351 -3.86 5.80 -17.52
N ASN A 352 -4.86 6.42 -16.91
CA ASN A 352 -4.70 7.07 -15.61
C ASN A 352 -5.28 6.27 -14.43
N TYR A 353 -6.05 5.21 -14.72
CA TYR A 353 -6.63 4.42 -13.63
C TYR A 353 -5.57 3.69 -12.83
N ALA A 354 -5.71 3.78 -11.51
CA ALA A 354 -4.91 3.04 -10.55
C ALA A 354 -5.82 2.64 -9.38
N GLU A 355 -5.68 1.42 -8.88
CA GLU A 355 -6.44 0.88 -7.77
C GLU A 355 -5.45 0.24 -6.79
N ASP A 356 -5.41 0.73 -5.55
CA ASP A 356 -4.52 0.27 -4.48
C ASP A 356 -3.05 0.11 -4.91
N GLY A 357 -2.58 1.04 -5.77
CA GLY A 357 -1.21 1.06 -6.28
C GLY A 357 -0.99 0.23 -7.55
N LEU A 358 -1.93 -0.60 -7.95
CA LEU A 358 -1.87 -1.27 -9.24
C LEU A 358 -2.19 -0.29 -10.37
N ARG A 359 -1.35 -0.27 -11.37
CA ARG A 359 -1.51 0.51 -12.62
C ARG A 359 -1.56 -0.42 -13.82
N GLU A 360 -1.56 0.16 -15.01
CA GLU A 360 -1.62 -0.59 -16.28
C GLU A 360 -2.86 -1.48 -16.39
N TRP A 361 -3.96 -0.96 -15.90
CA TRP A 361 -5.25 -1.53 -16.15
C TRP A 361 -5.62 -1.32 -17.62
N ARG A 362 -6.30 -2.29 -18.17
CA ARG A 362 -6.68 -2.26 -19.59
C ARG A 362 -8.12 -2.72 -19.79
N MET A 363 -8.64 -2.47 -20.97
CA MET A 363 -9.89 -3.10 -21.37
C MET A 363 -9.70 -4.61 -21.52
N PRO A 364 -10.73 -5.42 -21.23
CA PRO A 364 -10.67 -6.85 -21.55
C PRO A 364 -10.41 -7.07 -23.04
N THR A 365 -9.60 -8.04 -23.37
CA THR A 365 -9.52 -8.56 -24.75
C THR A 365 -10.86 -9.21 -25.13
N GLU A 366 -11.12 -9.45 -26.42
CA GLU A 366 -12.32 -10.17 -26.84
C GLU A 366 -12.39 -11.60 -26.27
N ALA A 367 -11.24 -12.27 -26.14
CA ALA A 367 -11.15 -13.59 -25.51
C ALA A 367 -11.53 -13.55 -24.03
N GLU A 368 -11.03 -12.58 -23.30
CA GLU A 368 -11.39 -12.37 -21.89
C GLU A 368 -12.84 -11.95 -21.72
N ALA A 369 -13.34 -11.05 -22.59
CA ALA A 369 -14.74 -10.67 -22.60
C ALA A 369 -15.67 -11.86 -22.84
N LYS A 370 -15.27 -12.79 -23.73
CA LYS A 370 -15.98 -14.04 -23.95
C LYS A 370 -15.92 -14.93 -22.71
N LEU A 371 -14.74 -15.09 -22.10
CA LEU A 371 -14.58 -15.84 -20.86
C LEU A 371 -15.48 -15.29 -19.75
N LEU A 372 -15.46 -13.98 -19.52
CA LEU A 372 -16.29 -13.31 -18.51
C LEU A 372 -17.80 -13.50 -18.80
N HIS A 373 -18.19 -13.40 -20.07
CA HIS A 373 -19.56 -13.69 -20.46
C HIS A 373 -19.96 -15.13 -20.14
N ASP A 374 -19.14 -16.11 -20.54
CA ASP A 374 -19.40 -17.53 -20.32
C ASP A 374 -19.50 -17.87 -18.83
N MET A 375 -18.68 -17.24 -17.97
CA MET A 375 -18.69 -17.42 -16.52
C MET A 375 -19.91 -16.79 -15.83
N TYR A 376 -20.36 -15.61 -16.27
CA TYR A 376 -21.31 -14.76 -15.53
C TYR A 376 -22.60 -14.44 -16.28
N SER A 377 -22.91 -15.12 -17.38
CA SER A 377 -24.21 -15.00 -18.06
C SER A 377 -25.37 -15.62 -17.28
N ASP A 378 -25.08 -16.56 -16.38
CA ASP A 378 -26.04 -17.12 -15.42
C ASP A 378 -26.32 -16.14 -14.27
N ASP A 379 -27.60 -16.03 -13.86
CA ASP A 379 -28.02 -15.10 -12.81
C ASP A 379 -27.43 -15.41 -11.45
N THR A 380 -27.21 -16.70 -11.13
CA THR A 380 -26.65 -17.13 -9.85
C THR A 380 -25.17 -16.80 -9.78
N ALA A 381 -24.41 -17.13 -10.82
CA ALA A 381 -23.00 -16.82 -10.93
C ALA A 381 -22.76 -15.29 -10.90
N LEU A 382 -23.57 -14.51 -11.65
CA LEU A 382 -23.50 -13.05 -11.64
C LEU A 382 -23.85 -12.46 -10.25
N ALA A 383 -24.83 -13.00 -9.55
CA ALA A 383 -25.21 -12.55 -8.22
C ALA A 383 -24.10 -12.84 -7.19
N SER A 384 -23.45 -14.00 -7.30
CA SER A 384 -22.34 -14.39 -6.44
C SER A 384 -21.17 -13.44 -6.59
N ILE A 385 -20.66 -13.24 -7.82
CA ILE A 385 -19.52 -12.34 -8.05
C ILE A 385 -19.88 -10.89 -7.69
N ASN A 386 -21.10 -10.45 -7.94
CA ASN A 386 -21.57 -9.13 -7.55
C ASN A 386 -21.62 -8.91 -6.04
N THR A 387 -21.81 -9.99 -5.26
CA THR A 387 -21.70 -9.93 -3.79
C THR A 387 -20.25 -9.70 -3.39
N THR A 388 -19.31 -10.41 -4.00
CA THR A 388 -17.88 -10.21 -3.77
C THR A 388 -17.44 -8.79 -4.14
N ILE A 389 -17.81 -8.31 -5.34
CA ILE A 389 -17.49 -6.95 -5.81
C ILE A 389 -18.01 -5.90 -4.82
N ALA A 390 -19.26 -6.03 -4.38
CA ALA A 390 -19.85 -5.07 -3.44
C ALA A 390 -19.17 -5.11 -2.05
N ASN A 391 -18.77 -6.29 -1.57
CA ASN A 391 -18.05 -6.44 -0.31
C ASN A 391 -16.65 -5.84 -0.38
N ALA A 392 -16.02 -5.83 -1.56
CA ALA A 392 -14.78 -5.14 -1.83
C ALA A 392 -14.95 -3.62 -2.06
N GLY A 393 -16.18 -3.10 -2.00
CA GLY A 393 -16.48 -1.68 -2.20
C GLY A 393 -16.69 -1.27 -3.66
N GLY A 394 -16.76 -2.23 -4.57
CA GLY A 394 -16.89 -1.98 -6.02
C GLY A 394 -18.32 -1.87 -6.53
N VAL A 395 -18.44 -1.37 -7.76
CA VAL A 395 -19.72 -1.25 -8.49
C VAL A 395 -20.09 -2.61 -9.08
N LYS A 396 -21.31 -3.07 -8.84
CA LYS A 396 -21.82 -4.35 -9.34
C LYS A 396 -21.89 -4.37 -10.87
N LEU A 397 -21.54 -5.52 -11.46
CA LEU A 397 -21.75 -5.77 -12.88
C LEU A 397 -23.26 -5.83 -13.19
N ALA A 398 -23.68 -5.20 -14.26
CA ALA A 398 -25.08 -5.15 -14.66
C ALA A 398 -25.35 -6.11 -15.82
N LYS A 399 -26.40 -6.92 -15.67
CA LYS A 399 -26.97 -7.68 -16.75
C LYS A 399 -27.84 -6.75 -17.61
N LYS A 400 -27.77 -6.88 -18.93
CA LYS A 400 -28.67 -6.16 -19.83
C LYS A 400 -30.13 -6.50 -19.47
N LYS A 401 -30.86 -5.54 -18.94
CA LYS A 401 -32.33 -5.64 -18.85
C LYS A 401 -32.91 -5.23 -20.20
N SER A 402 -33.83 -6.04 -20.75
CA SER A 402 -34.56 -5.83 -22.02
C SER A 402 -34.43 -4.48 -22.72
N ASN A 403 -34.43 -4.46 -23.97
CA ASN A 403 -34.44 -3.45 -25.05
C ASN A 403 -34.03 -1.97 -24.80
N ASP A 404 -34.15 -1.40 -23.61
CA ASP A 404 -33.88 0.01 -23.33
C ASP A 404 -32.58 0.29 -22.56
N ASP A 405 -31.96 -0.71 -21.92
CA ASP A 405 -30.71 -0.56 -21.20
C ASP A 405 -29.56 -1.17 -22.00
N ASN A 406 -28.84 -0.34 -22.73
CA ASN A 406 -27.64 -0.74 -23.44
C ASN A 406 -26.42 -0.91 -22.50
N LYS A 407 -26.57 -1.68 -21.42
CA LYS A 407 -25.41 -2.09 -20.57
C LYS A 407 -24.53 -3.04 -21.37
N ARG A 408 -23.68 -2.44 -22.21
CA ARG A 408 -22.62 -3.12 -22.94
C ARG A 408 -21.29 -2.57 -22.46
N TYR A 409 -20.37 -3.45 -22.21
CA TYR A 409 -19.02 -3.11 -21.79
C TYR A 409 -18.05 -3.09 -22.97
N LEU A 410 -17.18 -2.09 -23.01
CA LEU A 410 -16.12 -2.02 -24.03
C LEU A 410 -15.08 -3.13 -23.77
N CYS A 411 -14.60 -3.73 -24.87
CA CYS A 411 -13.50 -4.70 -24.90
C CYS A 411 -12.72 -4.56 -26.23
N GLY A 412 -11.71 -5.39 -26.45
CA GLY A 412 -10.94 -5.41 -27.70
C GLY A 412 -10.37 -4.04 -28.04
N GLU A 413 -9.59 -3.46 -27.10
CA GLU A 413 -9.02 -2.10 -27.25
C GLU A 413 -10.07 -1.00 -27.51
N GLY A 414 -11.30 -1.21 -27.03
CA GLY A 414 -12.41 -0.26 -27.20
C GLY A 414 -13.10 -0.28 -28.56
N ARG A 415 -12.82 -1.28 -29.40
CA ARG A 415 -13.44 -1.48 -30.73
C ARG A 415 -14.60 -2.46 -30.72
N SER A 416 -14.70 -3.23 -29.65
CA SER A 416 -15.72 -4.27 -29.48
C SER A 416 -16.47 -4.09 -28.16
N THR A 417 -17.61 -4.74 -28.05
CA THR A 417 -18.47 -4.72 -26.86
C THR A 417 -18.97 -6.10 -26.50
N PHE A 418 -19.18 -6.34 -25.21
CA PHE A 418 -19.81 -7.54 -24.69
C PHE A 418 -20.89 -7.21 -23.64
N THR A 419 -21.66 -8.20 -23.26
CA THR A 419 -22.71 -8.10 -22.22
C THR A 419 -22.81 -9.41 -21.46
N PHE A 420 -23.33 -9.37 -20.24
CA PHE A 420 -23.63 -10.55 -19.42
C PHE A 420 -25.04 -11.15 -19.69
N ALA A 421 -25.71 -10.73 -20.77
CA ALA A 421 -26.97 -11.36 -21.16
C ALA A 421 -26.73 -12.77 -21.75
N ILE A 422 -27.67 -13.70 -21.52
CA ILE A 422 -27.56 -15.13 -21.94
C ILE A 422 -27.20 -15.30 -23.43
N ASN A 423 -27.64 -14.40 -24.30
CA ASN A 423 -27.34 -14.42 -25.73
C ASN A 423 -26.32 -13.36 -26.13
N GLY A 424 -25.42 -12.97 -25.21
CA GLY A 424 -24.43 -11.92 -25.44
C GLY A 424 -23.34 -12.39 -26.39
N ASN A 425 -23.25 -11.72 -27.55
CA ASN A 425 -22.15 -11.87 -28.49
C ASN A 425 -21.18 -10.70 -28.35
N ILE A 426 -19.92 -10.94 -28.69
CA ILE A 426 -18.98 -9.86 -28.96
C ILE A 426 -19.45 -9.16 -30.24
N ASN A 427 -19.64 -7.86 -30.18
CA ASN A 427 -20.11 -7.05 -31.32
C ASN A 427 -19.17 -5.85 -31.49
N SER A 428 -19.06 -5.34 -32.71
CA SER A 428 -18.34 -4.10 -32.96
C SER A 428 -18.97 -2.94 -32.21
N ALA A 429 -18.14 -2.07 -31.65
CA ALA A 429 -18.59 -0.85 -30.98
C ALA A 429 -18.98 0.22 -32.01
N GLY A 430 -20.14 0.85 -31.81
CA GLY A 430 -20.60 1.95 -32.66
C GLY A 430 -19.91 3.27 -32.29
N ARG A 431 -19.69 4.13 -33.29
CA ARG A 431 -19.01 5.43 -33.12
C ARG A 431 -19.82 6.47 -32.34
N THR A 432 -21.14 6.40 -32.38
CA THR A 432 -22.04 7.43 -31.81
C THR A 432 -22.78 6.96 -30.54
N VAL A 433 -22.53 5.74 -30.10
CA VAL A 433 -23.18 5.12 -28.95
C VAL A 433 -22.24 5.14 -27.75
N THR A 434 -22.80 5.34 -26.58
CA THR A 434 -22.05 5.24 -25.32
C THR A 434 -22.13 3.83 -24.70
N TYR A 435 -21.14 3.47 -23.96
CA TYR A 435 -20.97 2.17 -23.33
C TYR A 435 -20.57 2.29 -21.87
N SER A 436 -20.56 1.18 -21.14
CA SER A 436 -19.90 1.06 -19.85
C SER A 436 -18.47 0.56 -20.07
N LEU A 437 -17.58 0.95 -19.17
CA LEU A 437 -16.19 0.52 -19.14
C LEU A 437 -15.89 -0.11 -17.79
N ARG A 438 -15.30 -1.29 -17.83
CA ARG A 438 -14.67 -1.99 -16.71
C ARG A 438 -13.29 -2.38 -17.16
N LEU A 439 -12.32 -2.14 -16.32
CA LEU A 439 -10.94 -2.47 -16.62
C LEU A 439 -10.56 -3.79 -15.96
N VAL A 440 -9.59 -4.46 -16.55
CA VAL A 440 -9.00 -5.69 -16.03
C VAL A 440 -7.50 -5.54 -15.95
N LYS A 441 -6.88 -6.34 -15.06
CA LYS A 441 -5.42 -6.47 -14.96
C LYS A 441 -5.04 -7.93 -14.76
N SER A 442 -4.06 -8.39 -15.51
CA SER A 442 -3.50 -9.73 -15.35
C SER A 442 -2.40 -9.72 -14.28
N ILE A 443 -2.44 -10.68 -13.39
CA ILE A 443 -1.47 -10.89 -12.30
C ILE A 443 -1.08 -12.36 -12.28
N LYS A 444 0.20 -12.65 -12.10
CA LYS A 444 0.69 -14.00 -11.84
C LYS A 444 0.62 -14.30 -10.34
N ALA A 445 -0.06 -15.35 -9.93
CA ALA A 445 -0.05 -15.86 -8.57
C ALA A 445 0.86 -17.08 -8.46
N VAL A 446 1.67 -17.14 -7.41
CA VAL A 446 2.62 -18.23 -7.14
C VAL A 446 2.41 -18.70 -5.70
N LEU A 447 2.29 -20.00 -5.47
CA LEU A 447 2.21 -20.55 -4.12
C LEU A 447 3.49 -20.25 -3.33
N LYS A 448 3.32 -19.79 -2.10
CA LYS A 448 4.43 -19.72 -1.14
C LYS A 448 4.93 -21.14 -0.87
N GLN A 449 6.19 -21.38 -1.14
CA GLN A 449 6.89 -22.61 -0.74
C GLN A 449 7.29 -22.56 0.72
#